data_c3aa6930787ffba067565797c9c929c2
#
_entry.id   c3aa6930787ffba067565797c9c929c2
#
_cell.length_a   1.000
_cell.length_b   1.000
_cell.length_c   1.000
_cell.angle_alpha   90.00
_cell.angle_beta   90.00
_cell.angle_gamma   90.00
#
_symmetry.space_group_name_H-M   'P 1'
#
loop_
_entity.id
_entity.type
_entity.pdbx_description
1 polymer ?
#
loop_
_entity_poly.entity_id
_entity_poly.type
_entity_poly.pdbx_seq_one_letter_code
_entity_poly.pdbx_strand_id
1 'polypeptide(L)'
;MVKMYYDNDANLELLNGKTVAIIGYGSQGHAHALNLQESGVNVVVGLYEGSKSKAKAEAAGLKVMTTAEAAKAADIIMMLIPDEKQAATYKKDIAPNLEAGNALAFAHGFNIHFGQIVPPADVDVFMVAPKGPGHLVRRTYTEGSGVPVLVTAYQNPTGKAHDLALAYAKGIGGTRAGALETTFREETETDLFGEQAVLCGGVCALMNAGFETLVEAGYEPESAYFECMHEMKLIVDLMYEGGMAKMRHSISDTAEYGDYVTGPRIITAETKAAMRQVLAEIQDGTFAKKWLLENQCGRPQFNAMRRRAAATQAEQVGAQLRGMMSFLKKK
;
A
#
# COMPACT_ATOMS: atom_id res chain seq x y z
N MET A 1 3.13 -23.91 -7.38
CA MET A 1 3.22 -22.50 -7.77
C MET A 1 1.91 -21.83 -7.35
N VAL A 2 1.94 -20.66 -6.76
CA VAL A 2 0.73 -19.92 -6.42
C VAL A 2 -0.02 -19.56 -7.70
N LYS A 3 -1.36 -19.54 -7.65
CA LYS A 3 -2.18 -19.27 -8.84
C LYS A 3 -2.18 -17.79 -9.18
N MET A 4 -1.97 -17.46 -10.44
CA MET A 4 -2.07 -16.12 -11.01
C MET A 4 -3.30 -16.06 -11.90
N TYR A 5 -4.04 -14.95 -11.80
CA TYR A 5 -5.19 -14.66 -12.63
C TYR A 5 -4.95 -13.40 -13.47
N TYR A 6 -5.47 -13.39 -14.67
CA TYR A 6 -5.39 -12.29 -15.63
C TYR A 6 -6.78 -11.85 -16.09
N ASP A 7 -6.87 -10.91 -16.99
CA ASP A 7 -8.14 -10.34 -17.47
C ASP A 7 -9.16 -11.40 -17.95
N ASN A 8 -8.68 -12.49 -18.56
CA ASN A 8 -9.55 -13.56 -19.03
C ASN A 8 -10.12 -14.46 -17.92
N ASP A 9 -9.50 -14.43 -16.75
CA ASP A 9 -9.94 -15.22 -15.58
C ASP A 9 -10.95 -14.45 -14.72
N ALA A 10 -11.16 -13.16 -15.00
CA ALA A 10 -11.99 -12.26 -14.20
C ALA A 10 -13.20 -11.75 -15.00
N ASN A 11 -14.40 -11.89 -14.43
CA ASN A 11 -15.64 -11.43 -15.04
C ASN A 11 -16.12 -10.11 -14.39
N LEU A 12 -15.89 -8.97 -15.07
CA LEU A 12 -16.30 -7.65 -14.60
C LEU A 12 -17.84 -7.50 -14.52
N GLU A 13 -18.60 -8.27 -15.32
CA GLU A 13 -20.07 -8.21 -15.33
C GLU A 13 -20.71 -8.57 -13.99
N LEU A 14 -19.99 -9.25 -13.10
CA LEU A 14 -20.45 -9.54 -11.74
C LEU A 14 -20.66 -8.25 -10.90
N LEU A 15 -20.11 -7.13 -11.34
CA LEU A 15 -20.32 -5.81 -10.74
C LEU A 15 -21.45 -5.02 -11.40
N ASN A 16 -22.06 -5.51 -12.49
CA ASN A 16 -23.17 -4.85 -13.16
C ASN A 16 -24.38 -4.77 -12.23
N GLY A 17 -24.96 -3.58 -12.13
CA GLY A 17 -26.11 -3.32 -11.27
C GLY A 17 -25.79 -3.24 -9.79
N LYS A 18 -24.53 -3.48 -9.38
CA LYS A 18 -24.08 -3.34 -8.00
C LYS A 18 -23.53 -1.94 -7.75
N THR A 19 -23.71 -1.47 -6.52
CA THR A 19 -23.09 -0.26 -6.02
C THR A 19 -21.87 -0.62 -5.18
N VAL A 20 -20.72 -0.03 -5.52
CA VAL A 20 -19.49 -0.14 -4.75
C VAL A 20 -19.28 1.13 -3.94
N ALA A 21 -19.26 1.03 -2.61
CA ALA A 21 -18.88 2.11 -1.73
C ALA A 21 -17.38 2.08 -1.46
N ILE A 22 -16.70 3.18 -1.77
CA ILE A 22 -15.29 3.40 -1.42
C ILE A 22 -15.26 4.24 -0.15
N ILE A 23 -14.89 3.62 0.97
CA ILE A 23 -14.80 4.30 2.27
C ILE A 23 -13.42 4.95 2.42
N GLY A 24 -13.37 6.25 2.26
CA GLY A 24 -12.13 7.04 2.20
C GLY A 24 -11.73 7.45 0.79
N TYR A 25 -11.05 8.60 0.68
CA TYR A 25 -10.58 9.14 -0.60
C TYR A 25 -9.15 9.64 -0.46
N GLY A 26 -8.31 8.76 0.09
CA GLY A 26 -6.86 8.93 0.18
C GLY A 26 -6.15 8.41 -1.07
N SER A 27 -4.88 7.96 -0.92
CA SER A 27 -4.06 7.47 -2.04
C SER A 27 -4.70 6.29 -2.78
N GLN A 28 -5.12 5.24 -2.08
CA GLN A 28 -5.80 4.10 -2.70
C GLN A 28 -7.26 4.46 -3.06
N GLY A 29 -7.98 5.14 -2.16
CA GLY A 29 -9.42 5.41 -2.35
C GLY A 29 -9.73 6.18 -3.62
N HIS A 30 -8.93 7.20 -3.97
CA HIS A 30 -9.12 7.95 -5.20
C HIS A 30 -8.83 7.07 -6.44
N ALA A 31 -7.80 6.24 -6.40
CA ALA A 31 -7.43 5.38 -7.52
C ALA A 31 -8.50 4.31 -7.77
N HIS A 32 -8.93 3.60 -6.71
CA HIS A 32 -9.97 2.59 -6.81
C HIS A 32 -11.30 3.20 -7.31
N ALA A 33 -11.73 4.31 -6.74
CA ALA A 33 -12.99 4.96 -7.13
C ALA A 33 -13.02 5.36 -8.61
N LEU A 34 -11.96 6.01 -9.10
CA LEU A 34 -11.88 6.47 -10.48
C LEU A 34 -11.72 5.30 -11.46
N ASN A 35 -10.87 4.32 -11.14
CA ASN A 35 -10.65 3.18 -12.03
C ASN A 35 -11.93 2.34 -12.18
N LEU A 36 -12.65 2.09 -11.08
CA LEU A 36 -13.93 1.39 -11.11
C LEU A 36 -14.99 2.18 -11.90
N GLN A 37 -15.10 3.50 -11.68
CA GLN A 37 -16.03 4.35 -12.40
C GLN A 37 -15.76 4.32 -13.92
N GLU A 38 -14.49 4.45 -14.32
CA GLU A 38 -14.08 4.37 -15.73
C GLU A 38 -14.25 2.97 -16.32
N SER A 39 -14.27 1.94 -15.47
CA SER A 39 -14.61 0.56 -15.87
C SER A 39 -16.13 0.30 -15.96
N GLY A 40 -16.96 1.32 -15.76
CA GLY A 40 -18.43 1.24 -15.87
C GLY A 40 -19.14 0.76 -14.59
N VAL A 41 -18.44 0.70 -13.45
CA VAL A 41 -19.02 0.29 -12.16
C VAL A 41 -19.69 1.50 -11.49
N ASN A 42 -20.85 1.28 -10.87
CA ASN A 42 -21.51 2.33 -10.06
C ASN A 42 -20.77 2.51 -8.72
N VAL A 43 -20.14 3.67 -8.55
CA VAL A 43 -19.30 4.00 -7.38
C VAL A 43 -19.89 5.13 -6.57
N VAL A 44 -19.91 4.97 -5.25
CA VAL A 44 -20.15 6.05 -4.28
C VAL A 44 -18.96 6.15 -3.33
N VAL A 45 -18.65 7.37 -2.88
CA VAL A 45 -17.55 7.61 -1.95
C VAL A 45 -18.12 7.95 -0.58
N GLY A 46 -17.78 7.14 0.42
CA GLY A 46 -18.16 7.37 1.82
C GLY A 46 -17.09 8.16 2.58
N LEU A 47 -17.44 9.33 3.09
CA LEU A 47 -16.53 10.19 3.85
C LEU A 47 -17.18 10.62 5.18
N TYR A 48 -16.32 10.91 6.18
CA TYR A 48 -16.81 11.54 7.41
C TYR A 48 -17.23 12.99 7.14
N GLU A 49 -18.16 13.51 7.94
CA GLU A 49 -18.63 14.88 7.83
C GLU A 49 -17.48 15.90 8.01
N GLY A 50 -17.36 16.86 7.10
CA GLY A 50 -16.26 17.84 7.10
C GLY A 50 -14.94 17.33 6.50
N SER A 51 -14.94 16.18 5.83
CA SER A 51 -13.75 15.67 5.15
C SER A 51 -13.22 16.63 4.08
N LYS A 52 -11.93 16.95 4.15
CA LYS A 52 -11.23 17.78 3.15
C LYS A 52 -11.17 17.12 1.75
N SER A 53 -11.40 15.82 1.67
CA SER A 53 -11.39 15.09 0.40
C SER A 53 -12.70 15.19 -0.38
N LYS A 54 -13.78 15.70 0.25
CA LYS A 54 -15.09 15.78 -0.37
C LYS A 54 -15.06 16.58 -1.69
N ALA A 55 -14.56 17.80 -1.64
CA ALA A 55 -14.48 18.66 -2.84
C ALA A 55 -13.65 18.04 -3.98
N LYS A 56 -12.60 17.28 -3.65
CA LYS A 56 -11.79 16.57 -4.65
C LYS A 56 -12.56 15.44 -5.33
N ALA A 57 -13.30 14.65 -4.56
CA ALA A 57 -14.08 13.53 -5.08
C ALA A 57 -15.25 14.03 -5.95
N GLU A 58 -15.96 15.07 -5.50
CA GLU A 58 -17.04 15.71 -6.26
C GLU A 58 -16.53 16.35 -7.56
N ALA A 59 -15.39 17.03 -7.52
CA ALA A 59 -14.75 17.60 -8.72
C ALA A 59 -14.32 16.55 -9.73
N ALA A 60 -14.05 15.31 -9.28
CA ALA A 60 -13.75 14.16 -10.13
C ALA A 60 -15.03 13.44 -10.64
N GLY A 61 -16.23 14.01 -10.41
CA GLY A 61 -17.50 13.45 -10.88
C GLY A 61 -18.02 12.26 -10.06
N LEU A 62 -17.52 12.07 -8.83
CA LEU A 62 -17.96 10.99 -7.94
C LEU A 62 -19.08 11.47 -7.01
N LYS A 63 -20.06 10.61 -6.78
CA LYS A 63 -21.10 10.83 -5.76
C LYS A 63 -20.52 10.64 -4.37
N VAL A 64 -20.58 11.67 -3.53
CA VAL A 64 -20.08 11.64 -2.16
C VAL A 64 -21.23 11.61 -1.17
N MET A 65 -21.12 10.74 -0.18
CA MET A 65 -22.10 10.52 0.89
C MET A 65 -21.37 10.45 2.24
N THR A 66 -22.10 10.47 3.35
CA THR A 66 -21.52 10.05 4.63
C THR A 66 -21.16 8.56 4.58
N THR A 67 -20.23 8.13 5.44
CA THR A 67 -19.82 6.72 5.51
C THR A 67 -21.02 5.78 5.72
N ALA A 68 -21.93 6.15 6.63
CA ALA A 68 -23.12 5.35 6.91
C ALA A 68 -24.09 5.27 5.72
N GLU A 69 -24.36 6.41 5.05
CA GLU A 69 -25.21 6.44 3.85
C GLU A 69 -24.60 5.62 2.70
N ALA A 70 -23.28 5.73 2.50
CA ALA A 70 -22.58 4.96 1.48
C ALA A 70 -22.63 3.45 1.77
N ALA A 71 -22.40 3.05 3.03
CA ALA A 71 -22.52 1.64 3.44
C ALA A 71 -23.92 1.09 3.21
N LYS A 72 -24.97 1.86 3.57
CA LYS A 72 -26.36 1.46 3.38
C LYS A 72 -26.76 1.34 1.90
N ALA A 73 -26.16 2.13 1.03
CA ALA A 73 -26.50 2.16 -0.39
C ALA A 73 -25.74 1.11 -1.22
N ALA A 74 -24.74 0.42 -0.63
CA ALA A 74 -23.81 -0.39 -1.36
C ALA A 74 -24.03 -1.89 -1.21
N ASP A 75 -23.78 -2.64 -2.28
CA ASP A 75 -23.62 -4.09 -2.26
C ASP A 75 -22.22 -4.52 -1.82
N ILE A 76 -21.21 -3.71 -2.16
CA ILE A 76 -19.80 -3.97 -1.85
C ILE A 76 -19.24 -2.73 -1.15
N ILE A 77 -18.67 -2.89 0.04
CA ILE A 77 -18.06 -1.82 0.84
C ILE A 77 -16.56 -2.06 0.91
N MET A 78 -15.77 -1.21 0.23
CA MET A 78 -14.31 -1.26 0.24
C MET A 78 -13.75 -0.28 1.26
N MET A 79 -13.02 -0.81 2.25
CA MET A 79 -12.42 -0.06 3.35
C MET A 79 -11.06 0.51 2.93
N LEU A 80 -10.97 1.82 2.66
CA LEU A 80 -9.74 2.52 2.21
C LEU A 80 -9.41 3.74 3.07
N ILE A 81 -9.78 3.71 4.34
CA ILE A 81 -9.30 4.62 5.37
C ILE A 81 -8.11 3.98 6.12
N PRO A 82 -7.30 4.78 6.86
CA PRO A 82 -6.18 4.24 7.64
C PRO A 82 -6.60 3.10 8.59
N ASP A 83 -5.77 2.07 8.71
CA ASP A 83 -6.08 0.82 9.44
C ASP A 83 -6.53 1.07 10.87
N GLU A 84 -5.86 1.98 11.56
CA GLU A 84 -6.15 2.34 12.96
C GLU A 84 -7.52 3.02 13.15
N LYS A 85 -8.17 3.43 12.07
CA LYS A 85 -9.51 4.05 12.08
C LYS A 85 -10.60 3.10 11.63
N GLN A 86 -10.24 2.02 10.94
CA GLN A 86 -11.22 1.14 10.31
C GLN A 86 -12.15 0.49 11.32
N ALA A 87 -11.64 -0.04 12.42
CA ALA A 87 -12.46 -0.74 13.42
C ALA A 87 -13.53 0.18 14.04
N ALA A 88 -13.17 1.42 14.38
CA ALA A 88 -14.11 2.39 14.93
C ALA A 88 -15.17 2.82 13.91
N THR A 89 -14.75 3.07 12.67
CA THR A 89 -15.65 3.43 11.57
C THR A 89 -16.57 2.24 11.21
N TYR A 90 -16.02 1.04 11.16
CA TYR A 90 -16.80 -0.18 10.95
C TYR A 90 -17.92 -0.32 11.99
N LYS A 91 -17.57 -0.26 13.26
CA LYS A 91 -18.53 -0.41 14.37
C LYS A 91 -19.61 0.66 14.35
N LYS A 92 -19.26 1.91 14.04
CA LYS A 92 -20.18 3.05 14.08
C LYS A 92 -21.06 3.16 12.84
N ASP A 93 -20.46 3.09 11.66
CA ASP A 93 -21.10 3.55 10.42
C ASP A 93 -21.36 2.41 9.43
N ILE A 94 -20.66 1.27 9.52
CA ILE A 94 -20.75 0.20 8.52
C ILE A 94 -21.55 -1.00 9.06
N ALA A 95 -21.16 -1.57 10.18
CA ALA A 95 -21.83 -2.75 10.75
C ALA A 95 -23.34 -2.60 10.92
N PRO A 96 -23.88 -1.43 11.36
CA PRO A 96 -25.34 -1.25 11.47
C PRO A 96 -26.09 -1.19 10.12
N ASN A 97 -25.36 -1.05 9.00
CA ASN A 97 -25.90 -0.92 7.66
C ASN A 97 -25.55 -2.12 6.75
N LEU A 98 -24.86 -3.14 7.28
CA LEU A 98 -24.60 -4.37 6.54
C LEU A 98 -25.85 -5.25 6.53
N GLU A 99 -26.15 -5.81 5.37
CA GLU A 99 -27.23 -6.77 5.15
C GLU A 99 -26.63 -8.12 4.69
N ALA A 100 -27.37 -9.21 4.91
CA ALA A 100 -27.00 -10.53 4.42
C ALA A 100 -26.75 -10.51 2.90
N GLY A 101 -25.61 -11.04 2.47
CA GLY A 101 -25.21 -11.06 1.06
C GLY A 101 -24.47 -9.81 0.59
N ASN A 102 -24.29 -8.79 1.43
CA ASN A 102 -23.31 -7.74 1.15
C ASN A 102 -21.90 -8.30 1.15
N ALA A 103 -20.96 -7.54 0.58
CA ALA A 103 -19.55 -7.86 0.62
C ALA A 103 -18.75 -6.73 1.31
N LEU A 104 -17.92 -7.10 2.28
CA LEU A 104 -16.97 -6.21 2.92
C LEU A 104 -15.57 -6.49 2.34
N ALA A 105 -14.94 -5.47 1.79
CA ALA A 105 -13.70 -5.59 1.05
C ALA A 105 -12.58 -4.75 1.66
N PHE A 106 -11.35 -5.22 1.50
CA PHE A 106 -10.14 -4.60 2.04
C PHE A 106 -9.04 -4.54 0.98
N ALA A 107 -8.13 -3.57 1.11
CA ALA A 107 -6.90 -3.51 0.32
C ALA A 107 -5.65 -3.88 1.14
N HIS A 108 -5.82 -4.18 2.41
CA HIS A 108 -4.81 -4.69 3.35
C HIS A 108 -5.50 -5.49 4.44
N GLY A 109 -4.88 -6.59 4.86
CA GLY A 109 -5.55 -7.56 5.74
C GLY A 109 -5.54 -7.24 7.22
N PHE A 110 -4.91 -6.15 7.69
CA PHE A 110 -4.64 -5.83 9.10
C PHE A 110 -5.84 -6.05 10.03
N ASN A 111 -6.96 -5.43 9.73
CA ASN A 111 -8.12 -5.41 10.63
C ASN A 111 -8.83 -6.76 10.75
N ILE A 112 -8.81 -7.57 9.70
CA ILE A 112 -9.34 -8.94 9.72
C ILE A 112 -8.35 -9.89 10.39
N HIS A 113 -7.07 -9.85 9.97
CA HIS A 113 -6.03 -10.74 10.49
C HIS A 113 -5.83 -10.59 12.01
N PHE A 114 -5.79 -9.35 12.52
CA PHE A 114 -5.64 -9.08 13.94
C PHE A 114 -6.97 -8.98 14.71
N GLY A 115 -8.09 -9.41 14.13
CA GLY A 115 -9.39 -9.49 14.79
C GLY A 115 -9.96 -8.15 15.26
N GLN A 116 -9.56 -7.03 14.65
CA GLN A 116 -10.09 -5.70 14.97
C GLN A 116 -11.49 -5.49 14.37
N ILE A 117 -11.78 -6.18 13.26
CA ILE A 117 -13.09 -6.25 12.62
C ILE A 117 -13.48 -7.73 12.50
N VAL A 118 -14.66 -8.04 13.02
CA VAL A 118 -15.30 -9.37 12.91
C VAL A 118 -16.63 -9.18 12.19
N PRO A 119 -16.70 -9.47 10.88
CA PRO A 119 -17.93 -9.33 10.10
C PRO A 119 -18.98 -10.39 10.48
N PRO A 120 -20.28 -10.11 10.27
CA PRO A 120 -21.35 -11.12 10.39
C PRO A 120 -21.11 -12.31 9.45
N ALA A 121 -21.55 -13.50 9.86
CA ALA A 121 -21.27 -14.75 9.14
C ALA A 121 -21.96 -14.85 7.76
N ASP A 122 -22.97 -14.02 7.51
CA ASP A 122 -23.77 -13.94 6.29
C ASP A 122 -23.29 -12.87 5.29
N VAL A 123 -22.12 -12.23 5.56
CA VAL A 123 -21.49 -11.23 4.72
C VAL A 123 -20.25 -11.81 4.05
N ASP A 124 -20.08 -11.61 2.74
CA ASP A 124 -18.84 -11.96 2.04
C ASP A 124 -17.70 -11.07 2.52
N VAL A 125 -16.50 -11.62 2.67
CA VAL A 125 -15.30 -10.85 3.00
C VAL A 125 -14.18 -11.20 2.03
N PHE A 126 -13.67 -10.21 1.32
CA PHE A 126 -12.57 -10.42 0.39
C PHE A 126 -11.50 -9.29 0.45
N MET A 127 -10.36 -9.56 -0.14
CA MET A 127 -9.29 -8.60 -0.26
C MET A 127 -8.82 -8.48 -1.70
N VAL A 128 -8.55 -7.23 -2.10
CA VAL A 128 -7.80 -6.89 -3.32
C VAL A 128 -6.75 -5.86 -2.92
N ALA A 129 -5.50 -6.32 -2.79
CA ALA A 129 -4.38 -5.53 -2.27
C ALA A 129 -3.39 -5.17 -3.40
N PRO A 130 -3.47 -3.96 -3.99
CA PRO A 130 -2.48 -3.52 -4.98
C PRO A 130 -1.08 -3.43 -4.37
N LYS A 131 -0.08 -3.99 -5.05
CA LYS A 131 1.31 -3.92 -4.61
C LYS A 131 2.00 -2.69 -5.21
N GLY A 132 1.51 -1.54 -4.79
CA GLY A 132 2.03 -0.23 -5.15
C GLY A 132 1.20 0.93 -4.59
N PRO A 133 1.78 2.14 -4.49
CA PRO A 133 1.08 3.34 -4.03
C PRO A 133 -0.12 3.68 -4.91
N GLY A 134 -1.20 4.22 -4.33
CA GLY A 134 -2.44 4.50 -5.06
C GLY A 134 -2.28 5.42 -6.27
N HIS A 135 -1.39 6.40 -6.22
CA HIS A 135 -1.12 7.26 -7.39
C HIS A 135 -0.50 6.47 -8.55
N LEU A 136 0.24 5.40 -8.31
CA LEU A 136 0.73 4.49 -9.34
C LEU A 136 -0.39 3.59 -9.87
N VAL A 137 -1.26 3.08 -8.97
CA VAL A 137 -2.45 2.30 -9.37
C VAL A 137 -3.31 3.12 -10.34
N ARG A 138 -3.48 4.42 -10.08
CA ARG A 138 -4.21 5.32 -10.98
C ARG A 138 -3.47 5.56 -12.29
N ARG A 139 -2.19 5.91 -12.22
CA ARG A 139 -1.39 6.25 -13.41
C ARG A 139 -1.26 5.07 -14.37
N THR A 140 -0.87 3.90 -13.87
CA THR A 140 -0.72 2.71 -14.73
C THR A 140 -2.04 2.29 -15.36
N TYR A 141 -3.16 2.45 -14.64
CA TYR A 141 -4.49 2.20 -15.21
C TYR A 141 -4.78 3.13 -16.41
N THR A 142 -4.51 4.44 -16.28
CA THR A 142 -4.73 5.40 -17.36
C THR A 142 -3.78 5.21 -18.55
N GLU A 143 -2.64 4.60 -18.33
CA GLU A 143 -1.66 4.19 -19.34
C GLU A 143 -2.01 2.84 -20.01
N GLY A 144 -3.15 2.22 -19.66
CA GLY A 144 -3.60 0.94 -20.22
C GLY A 144 -2.93 -0.30 -19.61
N SER A 145 -2.06 -0.11 -18.60
CA SER A 145 -1.44 -1.18 -17.83
C SER A 145 -2.08 -1.32 -16.43
N GLY A 146 -1.39 -1.91 -15.47
CA GLY A 146 -1.89 -2.08 -14.11
C GLY A 146 -0.77 -2.30 -13.10
N VAL A 147 -1.10 -2.20 -11.82
CA VAL A 147 -0.26 -2.65 -10.72
C VAL A 147 -0.71 -4.06 -10.32
N PRO A 148 0.20 -5.03 -10.14
CA PRO A 148 -0.19 -6.35 -9.64
C PRO A 148 -0.93 -6.27 -8.32
N VAL A 149 -1.90 -7.16 -8.11
CA VAL A 149 -2.71 -7.22 -6.89
C VAL A 149 -2.64 -8.60 -6.25
N LEU A 150 -2.75 -8.66 -4.93
CA LEU A 150 -3.03 -9.89 -4.21
C LEU A 150 -4.54 -10.00 -4.00
N VAL A 151 -5.10 -11.20 -4.20
CA VAL A 151 -6.55 -11.46 -4.09
C VAL A 151 -6.83 -12.65 -3.19
N THR A 152 -7.89 -12.58 -2.41
CA THR A 152 -8.37 -13.71 -1.60
C THR A 152 -9.79 -13.47 -1.09
N ALA A 153 -10.51 -14.55 -0.79
CA ALA A 153 -11.74 -14.53 -0.01
C ALA A 153 -11.47 -15.06 1.40
N TYR A 154 -11.87 -14.30 2.43
CA TYR A 154 -11.80 -14.71 3.84
C TYR A 154 -13.07 -15.43 4.28
N GLN A 155 -14.23 -14.87 3.90
CA GLN A 155 -15.55 -15.36 4.24
C GLN A 155 -16.40 -15.37 2.97
N ASN A 156 -17.13 -16.47 2.71
CA ASN A 156 -17.78 -16.67 1.42
C ASN A 156 -19.16 -17.38 1.56
N PRO A 157 -20.09 -16.81 2.36
CA PRO A 157 -21.42 -17.40 2.54
C PRO A 157 -22.24 -17.45 1.26
N THR A 158 -22.04 -16.51 0.32
CA THR A 158 -22.76 -16.50 -0.96
C THR A 158 -22.16 -17.45 -2.00
N GLY A 159 -20.95 -17.94 -1.79
CA GLY A 159 -20.16 -18.68 -2.77
C GLY A 159 -19.52 -17.82 -3.85
N LYS A 160 -19.62 -16.47 -3.76
CA LYS A 160 -19.17 -15.51 -4.81
C LYS A 160 -18.02 -14.60 -4.40
N ALA A 161 -17.59 -14.61 -3.15
CA ALA A 161 -16.60 -13.65 -2.64
C ALA A 161 -15.30 -13.62 -3.45
N HIS A 162 -14.80 -14.78 -3.86
CA HIS A 162 -13.58 -14.87 -4.68
C HIS A 162 -13.78 -14.29 -6.09
N ASP A 163 -14.89 -14.61 -6.74
CA ASP A 163 -15.19 -14.11 -8.07
C ASP A 163 -15.42 -12.58 -8.05
N LEU A 164 -16.05 -12.08 -6.97
CA LEU A 164 -16.18 -10.63 -6.74
C LEU A 164 -14.82 -9.95 -6.52
N ALA A 165 -13.89 -10.60 -5.81
CA ALA A 165 -12.51 -10.09 -5.67
C ALA A 165 -11.82 -9.98 -7.03
N LEU A 166 -11.93 -10.99 -7.89
CA LEU A 166 -11.37 -10.95 -9.24
C LEU A 166 -12.04 -9.90 -10.13
N ALA A 167 -13.38 -9.79 -10.07
CA ALA A 167 -14.11 -8.74 -10.81
C ALA A 167 -13.68 -7.34 -10.37
N TYR A 168 -13.54 -7.12 -9.06
CA TYR A 168 -13.04 -5.87 -8.50
C TYR A 168 -11.60 -5.58 -8.93
N ALA A 169 -10.70 -6.59 -8.86
CA ALA A 169 -9.32 -6.49 -9.32
C ALA A 169 -9.24 -6.08 -10.79
N LYS A 170 -10.09 -6.64 -11.64
CA LYS A 170 -10.22 -6.25 -13.05
C LYS A 170 -10.70 -4.81 -13.19
N GLY A 171 -11.70 -4.41 -12.42
CA GLY A 171 -12.26 -3.06 -12.44
C GLY A 171 -11.23 -1.98 -12.07
N ILE A 172 -10.27 -2.28 -11.22
CA ILE A 172 -9.16 -1.35 -10.90
C ILE A 172 -7.92 -1.51 -11.80
N GLY A 173 -7.94 -2.46 -12.76
CA GLY A 173 -6.86 -2.73 -13.70
C GLY A 173 -5.77 -3.68 -13.20
N GLY A 174 -5.95 -4.28 -12.02
CA GLY A 174 -4.93 -5.16 -11.40
C GLY A 174 -4.67 -6.43 -12.20
N THR A 175 -5.71 -7.02 -12.80
CA THR A 175 -5.60 -8.25 -13.61
C THR A 175 -4.83 -8.08 -14.92
N ARG A 176 -4.64 -6.84 -15.39
CA ARG A 176 -3.76 -6.54 -16.54
C ARG A 176 -2.30 -6.89 -16.24
N ALA A 177 -1.87 -6.65 -14.99
CA ALA A 177 -0.53 -7.00 -14.52
C ALA A 177 -0.47 -8.39 -13.86
N GLY A 178 -1.60 -8.84 -13.34
CA GLY A 178 -1.79 -10.14 -12.68
C GLY A 178 -2.32 -10.01 -11.25
N ALA A 179 -3.23 -10.90 -10.90
CA ALA A 179 -3.78 -11.05 -9.57
C ALA A 179 -3.28 -12.38 -8.96
N LEU A 180 -2.51 -12.29 -7.89
CA LEU A 180 -1.91 -13.42 -7.21
C LEU A 180 -2.82 -13.90 -6.08
N GLU A 181 -3.13 -15.20 -6.05
CA GLU A 181 -3.87 -15.80 -4.94
C GLU A 181 -3.06 -15.73 -3.63
N THR A 182 -3.72 -15.37 -2.53
CA THR A 182 -3.08 -15.26 -1.21
C THR A 182 -4.07 -15.59 -0.08
N THR A 183 -3.71 -15.26 1.15
CA THR A 183 -4.57 -15.26 2.32
C THR A 183 -4.46 -13.92 3.06
N PHE A 184 -5.47 -13.57 3.87
CA PHE A 184 -5.38 -12.37 4.73
C PHE A 184 -4.15 -12.39 5.63
N ARG A 185 -3.81 -13.55 6.16
CA ARG A 185 -2.61 -13.75 6.98
C ARG A 185 -1.34 -13.45 6.19
N GLU A 186 -1.16 -14.12 5.04
CA GLU A 186 0.06 -14.01 4.23
C GLU A 186 0.25 -12.58 3.73
N GLU A 187 -0.80 -11.96 3.19
CA GLU A 187 -0.74 -10.57 2.75
C GLU A 187 -0.35 -9.63 3.89
N THR A 188 -1.03 -9.73 5.04
CA THR A 188 -0.76 -8.83 6.18
C THR A 188 0.65 -8.98 6.72
N GLU A 189 1.10 -10.21 6.95
CA GLU A 189 2.42 -10.48 7.51
C GLU A 189 3.55 -10.07 6.56
N THR A 190 3.39 -10.37 5.26
CA THR A 190 4.43 -10.06 4.26
C THR A 190 4.46 -8.58 3.90
N ASP A 191 3.33 -7.90 3.85
CA ASP A 191 3.25 -6.46 3.58
C ASP A 191 3.89 -5.67 4.73
N LEU A 192 3.46 -5.91 5.98
CA LEU A 192 4.05 -5.29 7.17
C LEU A 192 5.55 -5.57 7.30
N PHE A 193 5.99 -6.79 7.00
CA PHE A 193 7.41 -7.13 7.01
C PHE A 193 8.16 -6.39 5.90
N GLY A 194 7.64 -6.42 4.69
CA GLY A 194 8.27 -5.78 3.52
C GLY A 194 8.49 -4.30 3.72
N GLU A 195 7.46 -3.57 4.21
CA GLU A 195 7.58 -2.13 4.45
C GLU A 195 8.52 -1.78 5.61
N GLN A 196 8.52 -2.57 6.69
CA GLN A 196 9.38 -2.31 7.85
C GLN A 196 10.83 -2.70 7.61
N ALA A 197 11.07 -3.92 7.12
CA ALA A 197 12.42 -4.47 7.01
C ALA A 197 13.17 -4.07 5.74
N VAL A 198 12.45 -3.76 4.63
CA VAL A 198 13.07 -3.56 3.31
C VAL A 198 12.66 -2.24 2.67
N LEU A 199 11.38 -2.12 2.27
CA LEU A 199 10.92 -1.10 1.31
C LEU A 199 10.92 0.33 1.88
N CYS A 200 10.68 0.50 3.18
CA CYS A 200 10.65 1.81 3.83
C CYS A 200 11.69 1.88 4.95
N GLY A 201 11.53 1.06 6.00
CA GLY A 201 12.42 1.12 7.16
C GLY A 201 13.87 0.79 6.82
N GLY A 202 14.10 -0.39 6.24
CA GLY A 202 15.44 -0.88 5.90
C GLY A 202 16.18 0.04 4.92
N VAL A 203 15.56 0.36 3.78
CA VAL A 203 16.20 1.20 2.76
C VAL A 203 16.49 2.61 3.26
N CYS A 204 15.55 3.23 4.00
CA CYS A 204 15.79 4.57 4.56
C CYS A 204 16.94 4.58 5.58
N ALA A 205 17.02 3.56 6.43
CA ALA A 205 18.10 3.42 7.39
C ALA A 205 19.46 3.22 6.69
N LEU A 206 19.52 2.39 5.66
CA LEU A 206 20.73 2.15 4.86
C LEU A 206 21.21 3.44 4.17
N MET A 207 20.30 4.16 3.52
CA MET A 207 20.62 5.42 2.83
C MET A 207 21.14 6.48 3.79
N ASN A 208 20.49 6.64 4.96
CA ASN A 208 20.92 7.58 5.98
C ASN A 208 22.29 7.21 6.55
N ALA A 209 22.53 5.95 6.87
CA ALA A 209 23.83 5.50 7.38
C ALA A 209 24.96 5.74 6.36
N GLY A 210 24.70 5.49 5.06
CA GLY A 210 25.66 5.79 4.00
C GLY A 210 25.96 7.29 3.89
N PHE A 211 24.94 8.12 3.88
CA PHE A 211 25.06 9.58 3.86
C PHE A 211 25.86 10.11 5.06
N GLU A 212 25.48 9.71 6.27
CA GLU A 212 26.15 10.13 7.50
C GLU A 212 27.63 9.72 7.51
N THR A 213 27.94 8.49 7.10
CA THR A 213 29.31 7.97 7.02
C THR A 213 30.20 8.83 6.11
N LEU A 214 29.69 9.23 4.95
CA LEU A 214 30.45 10.09 4.02
C LEU A 214 30.64 11.50 4.59
N VAL A 215 29.61 12.11 5.15
CA VAL A 215 29.69 13.45 5.73
C VAL A 215 30.64 13.48 6.94
N GLU A 216 30.58 12.48 7.82
CA GLU A 216 31.49 12.34 8.95
C GLU A 216 32.96 12.17 8.51
N ALA A 217 33.19 11.56 7.35
CA ALA A 217 34.51 11.45 6.74
C ALA A 217 35.01 12.75 6.06
N GLY A 218 34.18 13.82 6.05
CA GLY A 218 34.53 15.14 5.53
C GLY A 218 34.18 15.36 4.05
N TYR A 219 33.36 14.46 3.44
CA TYR A 219 32.86 14.69 2.09
C TYR A 219 31.69 15.68 2.09
N GLU A 220 31.51 16.40 0.97
CA GLU A 220 30.43 17.36 0.80
C GLU A 220 29.06 16.67 0.89
N PRO A 221 28.11 17.22 1.69
CA PRO A 221 26.80 16.62 1.87
C PRO A 221 26.00 16.45 0.56
N GLU A 222 26.18 17.36 -0.41
CA GLU A 222 25.57 17.28 -1.72
C GLU A 222 26.04 16.04 -2.50
N SER A 223 27.34 15.74 -2.47
CA SER A 223 27.91 14.54 -3.09
C SER A 223 27.39 13.28 -2.40
N ALA A 224 27.42 13.26 -1.06
CA ALA A 224 26.87 12.13 -0.28
C ALA A 224 25.38 11.86 -0.58
N TYR A 225 24.60 12.94 -0.79
CA TYR A 225 23.18 12.82 -1.14
C TYR A 225 22.99 12.20 -2.54
N PHE A 226 23.76 12.64 -3.54
CA PHE A 226 23.66 12.06 -4.88
C PHE A 226 24.02 10.57 -4.87
N GLU A 227 25.12 10.19 -4.25
CA GLU A 227 25.63 8.82 -4.20
C GLU A 227 24.72 7.87 -3.39
N CYS A 228 24.25 8.30 -2.22
CA CYS A 228 23.53 7.40 -1.30
C CYS A 228 22.01 7.45 -1.44
N MET A 229 21.44 8.50 -2.06
CA MET A 229 19.98 8.71 -2.07
C MET A 229 19.42 8.92 -3.48
N HIS A 230 19.95 9.90 -4.22
CA HIS A 230 19.38 10.23 -5.52
C HIS A 230 19.52 9.09 -6.53
N GLU A 231 20.70 8.51 -6.62
CA GLU A 231 21.02 7.45 -7.58
C GLU A 231 20.33 6.12 -7.26
N MET A 232 19.94 5.88 -6.01
CA MET A 232 19.24 4.66 -5.59
C MET A 232 18.05 4.34 -6.50
N LYS A 233 17.28 5.36 -6.93
CA LYS A 233 16.14 5.14 -7.83
C LYS A 233 16.56 4.48 -9.15
N LEU A 234 17.66 4.93 -9.74
CA LEU A 234 18.14 4.44 -11.03
C LEU A 234 18.56 2.97 -10.94
N ILE A 235 19.21 2.60 -9.84
CA ILE A 235 19.59 1.21 -9.56
C ILE A 235 18.36 0.34 -9.31
N VAL A 236 17.38 0.84 -8.55
CA VAL A 236 16.11 0.14 -8.30
C VAL A 236 15.30 -0.04 -9.59
N ASP A 237 15.31 0.93 -10.50
CA ASP A 237 14.65 0.81 -11.81
C ASP A 237 15.26 -0.36 -12.61
N LEU A 238 16.59 -0.51 -12.64
CA LEU A 238 17.26 -1.66 -13.30
C LEU A 238 16.86 -3.00 -12.68
N MET A 239 16.78 -3.07 -11.33
CA MET A 239 16.31 -4.27 -10.64
C MET A 239 14.84 -4.58 -10.95
N TYR A 240 14.00 -3.56 -11.02
CA TYR A 240 12.58 -3.68 -11.34
C TYR A 240 12.37 -4.22 -12.77
N GLU A 241 13.13 -3.72 -13.73
CA GLU A 241 13.01 -4.09 -15.14
C GLU A 241 13.53 -5.49 -15.46
N GLY A 242 14.55 -5.98 -14.75
CA GLY A 242 15.17 -7.25 -15.14
C GLY A 242 15.86 -8.04 -14.01
N GLY A 243 15.56 -7.69 -12.76
CA GLY A 243 16.12 -8.35 -11.59
C GLY A 243 17.56 -7.94 -11.29
N MET A 244 18.09 -8.49 -10.19
CA MET A 244 19.46 -8.17 -9.73
C MET A 244 20.53 -8.54 -10.77
N ALA A 245 20.32 -9.60 -11.54
CA ALA A 245 21.28 -10.02 -12.56
C ALA A 245 21.41 -8.99 -13.70
N LYS A 246 20.26 -8.44 -14.18
CA LYS A 246 20.28 -7.36 -15.19
C LYS A 246 20.91 -6.09 -14.63
N MET A 247 20.58 -5.73 -13.39
CA MET A 247 21.19 -4.57 -12.74
C MET A 247 22.71 -4.70 -12.69
N ARG A 248 23.24 -5.83 -12.20
CA ARG A 248 24.68 -6.10 -12.13
C ARG A 248 25.35 -6.04 -13.50
N HIS A 249 24.73 -6.63 -14.52
CA HIS A 249 25.22 -6.57 -15.90
C HIS A 249 25.26 -5.14 -16.48
N SER A 250 24.45 -4.24 -15.95
CA SER A 250 24.28 -2.86 -16.44
C SER A 250 25.17 -1.85 -15.73
N ILE A 251 25.84 -2.23 -14.64
CA ILE A 251 26.79 -1.39 -13.90
C ILE A 251 28.23 -1.77 -14.24
N SER A 252 29.21 -1.03 -13.71
CA SER A 252 30.64 -1.36 -13.93
C SER A 252 31.07 -2.61 -13.16
N ASP A 253 32.07 -3.31 -13.67
CA ASP A 253 32.68 -4.47 -13.00
C ASP A 253 33.17 -4.11 -11.59
N THR A 254 33.63 -2.88 -11.39
CA THR A 254 34.05 -2.35 -10.07
C THR A 254 32.87 -2.29 -9.09
N ALA A 255 31.73 -1.80 -9.54
CA ALA A 255 30.53 -1.71 -8.71
C ALA A 255 29.95 -3.11 -8.43
N GLU A 256 29.91 -4.00 -9.44
CA GLU A 256 29.48 -5.37 -9.27
C GLU A 256 30.38 -6.15 -8.29
N TYR A 257 31.70 -6.00 -8.40
CA TYR A 257 32.64 -6.59 -7.45
C TYR A 257 32.39 -6.07 -6.01
N GLY A 258 32.19 -4.75 -5.87
CA GLY A 258 31.87 -4.10 -4.59
C GLY A 258 30.58 -4.67 -3.98
N ASP A 259 29.52 -4.87 -4.78
CA ASP A 259 28.27 -5.49 -4.34
C ASP A 259 28.52 -6.87 -3.70
N TYR A 260 29.25 -7.76 -4.39
CA TYR A 260 29.52 -9.10 -3.90
C TYR A 260 30.36 -9.17 -2.63
N VAL A 261 31.36 -8.31 -2.49
CA VAL A 261 32.31 -8.39 -1.35
C VAL A 261 31.88 -7.52 -0.16
N THR A 262 31.12 -6.45 -0.38
CA THR A 262 30.75 -5.49 0.66
C THR A 262 29.32 -5.72 1.18
N GLY A 263 28.38 -6.08 0.31
CA GLY A 263 27.01 -6.34 0.68
C GLY A 263 26.87 -7.27 1.90
N PRO A 264 27.53 -8.44 1.95
CA PRO A 264 27.47 -9.35 3.08
C PRO A 264 28.10 -8.81 4.39
N ARG A 265 28.93 -7.78 4.30
CA ARG A 265 29.52 -7.11 5.49
C ARG A 265 28.56 -6.11 6.12
N ILE A 266 27.63 -5.56 5.32
CA ILE A 266 26.59 -4.62 5.79
C ILE A 266 25.35 -5.41 6.26
N ILE A 267 24.87 -6.32 5.43
CA ILE A 267 23.71 -7.17 5.77
C ILE A 267 24.25 -8.51 6.30
N THR A 268 24.57 -8.52 7.58
CA THR A 268 25.19 -9.64 8.29
C THR A 268 24.17 -10.67 8.79
N ALA A 269 24.66 -11.71 9.45
CA ALA A 269 23.82 -12.70 10.14
C ALA A 269 22.98 -12.06 11.26
N GLU A 270 23.52 -11.06 11.96
CA GLU A 270 22.83 -10.28 13.00
C GLU A 270 21.72 -9.45 12.39
N THR A 271 21.96 -8.79 11.25
CA THR A 271 20.92 -8.06 10.51
C THR A 271 19.76 -9.00 10.14
N LYS A 272 20.09 -10.19 9.62
CA LYS A 272 19.06 -11.20 9.30
C LYS A 272 18.35 -11.74 10.56
N ALA A 273 19.02 -11.81 11.70
CA ALA A 273 18.40 -12.17 12.97
C ALA A 273 17.41 -11.09 13.43
N ALA A 274 17.76 -9.82 13.30
CA ALA A 274 16.85 -8.70 13.55
C ALA A 274 15.61 -8.74 12.66
N MET A 275 15.77 -9.04 11.36
CA MET A 275 14.65 -9.23 10.44
C MET A 275 13.71 -10.36 10.88
N ARG A 276 14.26 -11.49 11.36
CA ARG A 276 13.43 -12.58 11.91
C ARG A 276 12.66 -12.14 13.17
N GLN A 277 13.27 -11.31 14.04
CA GLN A 277 12.59 -10.76 15.19
C GLN A 277 11.44 -9.83 14.79
N VAL A 278 11.65 -8.95 13.80
CA VAL A 278 10.60 -8.08 13.24
C VAL A 278 9.44 -8.92 12.73
N LEU A 279 9.71 -9.98 11.96
CA LEU A 279 8.67 -10.87 11.47
C LEU A 279 7.91 -11.56 12.62
N ALA A 280 8.61 -12.04 13.65
CA ALA A 280 7.97 -12.65 14.82
C ALA A 280 7.05 -11.66 15.54
N GLU A 281 7.48 -10.41 15.73
CA GLU A 281 6.66 -9.34 16.35
C GLU A 281 5.42 -8.94 15.50
N ILE A 282 5.48 -9.13 14.20
CA ILE A 282 4.31 -9.00 13.33
C ILE A 282 3.36 -10.17 13.53
N GLN A 283 3.88 -11.40 13.49
CA GLN A 283 3.10 -12.63 13.57
C GLN A 283 2.38 -12.81 14.91
N ASP A 284 3.02 -12.42 16.02
CA ASP A 284 2.44 -12.53 17.36
C ASP A 284 1.54 -11.34 17.77
N GLY A 285 1.39 -10.34 16.88
CA GLY A 285 0.57 -9.16 17.11
C GLY A 285 1.23 -8.06 17.95
N THR A 286 2.49 -8.21 18.34
CA THR A 286 3.25 -7.22 19.13
C THR A 286 3.31 -5.87 18.40
N PHE A 287 3.61 -5.89 17.10
CA PHE A 287 3.62 -4.67 16.29
C PHE A 287 2.23 -4.03 16.18
N ALA A 288 1.20 -4.81 15.88
CA ALA A 288 -0.18 -4.32 15.78
C ALA A 288 -0.65 -3.67 17.08
N LYS A 289 -0.37 -4.31 18.22
CA LYS A 289 -0.67 -3.76 19.56
C LYS A 289 0.04 -2.42 19.79
N LYS A 290 1.36 -2.34 19.53
CA LYS A 290 2.13 -1.10 19.66
C LYS A 290 1.53 0.03 18.82
N TRP A 291 1.21 -0.25 17.57
CA TRP A 291 0.64 0.73 16.65
C TRP A 291 -0.76 1.22 17.06
N LEU A 292 -1.64 0.31 17.44
CA LEU A 292 -2.98 0.66 17.90
C LEU A 292 -2.95 1.50 19.19
N LEU A 293 -2.11 1.15 20.16
CA LEU A 293 -1.94 1.91 21.40
C LEU A 293 -1.36 3.31 21.13
N GLU A 294 -0.34 3.41 20.27
CA GLU A 294 0.25 4.68 19.87
C GLU A 294 -0.83 5.62 19.28
N ASN A 295 -1.73 5.08 18.47
CA ASN A 295 -2.85 5.84 17.90
C ASN A 295 -3.88 6.25 18.97
N GLN A 296 -4.23 5.37 19.90
CA GLN A 296 -5.15 5.67 20.98
C GLN A 296 -4.62 6.77 21.91
N CYS A 297 -3.30 6.84 22.10
CA CYS A 297 -2.64 7.90 22.89
C CYS A 297 -2.42 9.20 22.12
N GLY A 298 -2.90 9.35 20.88
CA GLY A 298 -2.73 10.58 20.09
C GLY A 298 -1.38 10.71 19.37
N ARG A 299 -0.65 9.61 19.18
CA ARG A 299 0.60 9.49 18.41
C ARG A 299 1.79 10.28 18.95
N PRO A 300 2.09 10.29 20.25
CA PRO A 300 3.16 11.11 20.80
C PRO A 300 4.54 10.72 20.26
N GLN A 301 4.86 9.42 20.24
CA GLN A 301 6.13 8.91 19.75
C GLN A 301 6.25 9.08 18.21
N PHE A 302 5.22 8.70 17.48
CA PHE A 302 5.19 8.84 16.03
C PHE A 302 5.37 10.29 15.57
N ASN A 303 4.69 11.24 16.20
CA ASN A 303 4.85 12.66 15.90
C ASN A 303 6.25 13.19 16.24
N ALA A 304 6.86 12.72 17.33
CA ALA A 304 8.22 13.07 17.70
C ALA A 304 9.25 12.53 16.67
N MET A 305 9.10 11.26 16.25
CA MET A 305 9.94 10.65 15.22
C MET A 305 9.81 11.39 13.88
N ARG A 306 8.59 11.72 13.47
CA ARG A 306 8.32 12.48 12.23
C ARG A 306 9.01 13.83 12.21
N ARG A 307 8.96 14.59 13.33
CA ARG A 307 9.66 15.87 13.44
C ARG A 307 11.18 15.72 13.35
N ARG A 308 11.75 14.71 14.01
CA ARG A 308 13.20 14.42 13.96
C ARG A 308 13.64 14.04 12.56
N ALA A 309 12.91 13.12 11.90
CA ALA A 309 13.23 12.70 10.55
C ALA A 309 13.20 13.86 9.53
N ALA A 310 12.21 14.76 9.64
CA ALA A 310 12.12 15.94 8.76
C ALA A 310 13.22 16.97 8.98
N ALA A 311 13.92 16.93 10.10
CA ALA A 311 14.98 17.88 10.46
C ALA A 311 16.41 17.37 10.22
N THR A 312 16.57 16.18 9.62
CA THR A 312 17.90 15.62 9.33
C THR A 312 18.64 16.45 8.25
N GLN A 313 19.98 16.44 8.30
CA GLN A 313 20.80 17.11 7.29
C GLN A 313 20.51 16.55 5.88
N ALA A 314 20.35 15.25 5.75
CA ALA A 314 20.00 14.61 4.48
C ALA A 314 18.70 15.15 3.87
N GLU A 315 17.65 15.39 4.68
CA GLU A 315 16.40 15.98 4.18
C GLU A 315 16.58 17.45 3.78
N GLN A 316 17.36 18.25 4.53
CA GLN A 316 17.63 19.65 4.21
C GLN A 316 18.40 19.79 2.90
N VAL A 317 19.50 19.04 2.76
CA VAL A 317 20.32 18.99 1.52
C VAL A 317 19.47 18.48 0.36
N GLY A 318 18.75 17.39 0.57
CA GLY A 318 17.86 16.82 -0.44
C GLY A 318 16.78 17.80 -0.91
N ALA A 319 16.20 18.60 -0.01
CA ALA A 319 15.20 19.60 -0.38
C ALA A 319 15.80 20.69 -1.28
N GLN A 320 17.00 21.16 -0.98
CA GLN A 320 17.74 22.14 -1.81
C GLN A 320 18.02 21.58 -3.21
N LEU A 321 18.59 20.38 -3.29
CA LEU A 321 18.93 19.74 -4.56
C LEU A 321 17.69 19.43 -5.41
N ARG A 322 16.64 18.86 -4.83
CA ARG A 322 15.36 18.64 -5.52
C ARG A 322 14.74 19.95 -6.02
N GLY A 323 14.91 21.04 -5.27
CA GLY A 323 14.49 22.40 -5.68
C GLY A 323 15.18 22.91 -6.94
N MET A 324 16.41 22.46 -7.24
CA MET A 324 17.17 22.81 -8.46
C MET A 324 16.81 21.91 -9.66
N MET A 325 16.23 20.74 -9.44
CA MET A 325 15.88 19.78 -10.51
C MET A 325 14.54 20.15 -11.15
N SER A 326 14.57 20.80 -12.30
CA SER A 326 13.39 21.31 -13.01
C SER A 326 12.39 20.20 -13.39
N PHE A 327 12.87 18.99 -13.69
CA PHE A 327 12.05 17.84 -14.08
C PHE A 327 11.23 17.27 -12.91
N LEU A 328 11.60 17.51 -11.66
CA LEU A 328 10.83 17.14 -10.48
C LEU A 328 9.68 18.12 -10.15
N LYS A 329 9.72 19.33 -10.73
CA LYS A 329 8.72 20.40 -10.51
C LYS A 329 7.45 20.23 -11.38
N LYS A 330 7.45 19.29 -12.33
CA LYS A 330 6.35 19.07 -13.30
C LYS A 330 5.36 17.97 -12.89
N LYS A 331 5.31 17.59 -11.62
CA LYS A 331 4.36 16.57 -11.13
C LYS A 331 3.35 17.16 -10.18
#